data_c0d38f1c077852d79cac0a8c2ff8c34e
#
_entry.id   c0d38f1c077852d79cac0a8c2ff8c34e
#
_cell.length_a   1.000
_cell.length_b   1.000
_cell.length_c   1.000
_cell.angle_alpha   90.00
_cell.angle_beta   90.00
_cell.angle_gamma   90.00
#
_symmetry.space_group_name_H-M   'P 1'
#
loop_
_entity.id
_entity.type
_entity.pdbx_description
1 polymer ?
#
loop_
_entity_poly.entity_id
_entity_poly.type
_entity_poly.pdbx_seq_one_letter_code
_entity_poly.pdbx_strand_id
1 'polypeptide(L)'
;STTETGVRDVYTLPVGIRTVEVRGAEFLINGEPFYFRGFGKHEDSPVRGKGHDPAYMVHDFHLMRWAGANSFRTSHYPYAEDVLEYADRHGIVVIDETAAVGLNLAIGAGMGTGATRATFGPEGFGDDTGAAHAHAIRELIARDKNHPSVVMWCIANEPASFEEGARPYFEPLVALTRELDPHRPVTFANLIQASHETDRIADLFDVICLNRYYGWYADGGDLRSAERHLEAELRGWESTYGKPLVITEYGADTIVGTHSVYD
;
A
#
# COMPACT_ATOMS: atom_id res chain seq x y z
N SER A 1 11.74 -26.85 24.50
CA SER A 1 11.96 -26.80 25.95
C SER A 1 11.74 -28.17 26.56
N THR A 2 12.46 -28.46 27.61
CA THR A 2 12.31 -29.73 28.37
C THR A 2 11.81 -29.35 29.76
N THR A 3 10.70 -29.94 30.20
CA THR A 3 10.19 -29.76 31.57
C THR A 3 10.90 -30.68 32.57
N GLU A 4 10.78 -30.41 33.88
CA GLU A 4 11.30 -31.30 34.95
C GLU A 4 10.71 -32.72 34.89
N THR A 5 9.54 -32.88 34.26
CA THR A 5 8.86 -34.16 34.04
C THR A 5 9.38 -34.94 32.81
N GLY A 6 10.37 -34.40 32.09
CA GLY A 6 10.92 -35.00 30.87
C GLY A 6 10.02 -34.86 29.62
N VAL A 7 8.91 -34.17 29.71
CA VAL A 7 8.06 -33.88 28.55
C VAL A 7 8.78 -32.91 27.64
N ARG A 8 8.93 -33.26 26.36
CA ARG A 8 9.55 -32.45 25.34
C ARG A 8 8.47 -31.83 24.44
N ASP A 9 8.41 -30.52 24.42
CA ASP A 9 7.61 -29.76 23.46
C ASP A 9 8.50 -29.25 22.33
N VAL A 10 8.04 -29.39 21.07
CA VAL A 10 8.75 -28.95 19.86
C VAL A 10 7.80 -28.11 19.05
N TYR A 11 8.18 -26.87 18.84
CA TYR A 11 7.51 -25.96 17.93
C TYR A 11 8.43 -25.65 16.74
N THR A 12 7.92 -25.82 15.52
CA THR A 12 8.66 -25.52 14.28
C THR A 12 8.12 -24.23 13.70
N LEU A 13 8.96 -23.21 13.68
CA LEU A 13 8.63 -21.91 13.09
C LEU A 13 9.37 -21.78 11.76
N PRO A 14 8.67 -21.61 10.61
CA PRO A 14 9.29 -21.20 9.37
C PRO A 14 9.88 -19.79 9.53
N VAL A 15 11.12 -19.60 9.08
CA VAL A 15 11.80 -18.31 9.11
C VAL A 15 12.41 -18.02 7.75
N GLY A 16 12.38 -16.74 7.34
CA GLY A 16 13.07 -16.25 6.17
C GLY A 16 14.03 -15.13 6.54
N ILE A 17 15.16 -15.07 5.85
CA ILE A 17 16.19 -14.06 6.06
C ILE A 17 16.35 -13.28 4.76
N ARG A 18 16.19 -11.97 4.82
CA ARG A 18 16.40 -11.06 3.70
C ARG A 18 16.82 -9.70 4.22
N THR A 19 17.44 -8.88 3.37
CA THR A 19 17.62 -7.45 3.60
C THR A 19 16.73 -6.66 2.68
N VAL A 20 16.26 -5.49 3.15
CA VAL A 20 15.54 -4.51 2.34
C VAL A 20 16.24 -3.17 2.52
N GLU A 21 16.51 -2.48 1.42
CA GLU A 21 17.21 -1.19 1.45
C GLU A 21 16.63 -0.27 0.37
N VAL A 22 16.54 1.03 0.68
CA VAL A 22 16.32 2.10 -0.29
C VAL A 22 17.63 2.85 -0.45
N ARG A 23 18.12 2.94 -1.69
CA ARG A 23 19.37 3.63 -2.02
C ARG A 23 19.13 4.59 -3.19
N GLY A 24 18.98 5.88 -2.88
CA GLY A 24 18.57 6.86 -3.87
C GLY A 24 17.22 6.48 -4.49
N ALA A 25 17.15 6.34 -5.80
CA ALA A 25 15.94 5.93 -6.52
C ALA A 25 15.77 4.40 -6.66
N GLU A 26 16.60 3.60 -6.01
CA GLU A 26 16.56 2.14 -6.11
C GLU A 26 15.95 1.50 -4.85
N PHE A 27 15.09 0.51 -5.05
CA PHE A 27 14.63 -0.41 -4.03
C PHE A 27 15.38 -1.72 -4.15
N LEU A 28 16.01 -2.18 -3.08
CA LEU A 28 16.90 -3.33 -3.08
C LEU A 28 16.39 -4.42 -2.15
N ILE A 29 16.41 -5.66 -2.63
CA ILE A 29 16.22 -6.86 -1.79
C ILE A 29 17.49 -7.71 -1.88
N ASN A 30 18.08 -8.04 -0.76
CA ASN A 30 19.35 -8.78 -0.67
C ASN A 30 20.50 -8.12 -1.45
N GLY A 31 20.50 -6.78 -1.50
CA GLY A 31 21.50 -5.98 -2.20
C GLY A 31 21.30 -5.86 -3.72
N GLU A 32 20.30 -6.53 -4.28
CA GLU A 32 19.98 -6.49 -5.71
C GLU A 32 18.77 -5.59 -5.99
N PRO A 33 18.78 -4.81 -7.09
CA PRO A 33 17.63 -4.00 -7.48
C PRO A 33 16.38 -4.85 -7.69
N PHE A 34 15.29 -4.44 -7.07
CA PHE A 34 14.02 -5.13 -7.17
C PHE A 34 12.98 -4.27 -7.89
N TYR A 35 12.40 -4.83 -8.96
CA TYR A 35 11.34 -4.19 -9.72
C TYR A 35 9.99 -4.84 -9.40
N PHE A 36 9.08 -4.06 -8.81
CA PHE A 36 7.74 -4.53 -8.46
C PHE A 36 6.90 -4.78 -9.73
N ARG A 37 6.39 -5.99 -9.87
CA ARG A 37 5.41 -6.40 -10.87
C ARG A 37 4.28 -7.09 -10.15
N GLY A 38 3.16 -6.42 -10.00
CA GLY A 38 2.15 -6.97 -9.11
C GLY A 38 0.78 -6.32 -9.24
N PHE A 39 0.03 -6.50 -8.20
CA PHE A 39 -1.36 -6.09 -8.11
C PHE A 39 -1.64 -5.34 -6.80
N GLY A 40 -2.51 -4.32 -6.86
CA GLY A 40 -3.34 -3.97 -5.72
C GLY A 40 -4.42 -5.05 -5.60
N LYS A 41 -4.40 -5.80 -4.52
CA LYS A 41 -5.29 -6.95 -4.33
C LYS A 41 -6.40 -6.60 -3.31
N HIS A 42 -7.48 -7.37 -3.33
CA HIS A 42 -8.48 -7.40 -2.26
C HIS A 42 -8.64 -8.81 -1.72
N GLU A 43 -8.97 -8.93 -0.42
CA GLU A 43 -9.31 -10.20 0.22
C GLU A 43 -10.81 -10.39 0.16
N ASP A 44 -11.31 -10.67 -1.03
CA ASP A 44 -12.72 -10.91 -1.31
C ASP A 44 -12.93 -11.99 -2.38
N SER A 45 -14.13 -12.51 -2.45
CA SER A 45 -14.51 -13.50 -3.45
C SER A 45 -15.98 -13.36 -3.84
N PRO A 46 -16.36 -13.80 -5.06
CA PRO A 46 -17.76 -13.77 -5.50
C PRO A 46 -18.71 -14.57 -4.61
N VAL A 47 -18.21 -15.58 -3.88
CA VAL A 47 -19.02 -16.47 -3.06
C VAL A 47 -19.16 -16.00 -1.62
N ARG A 48 -18.06 -15.53 -1.03
CA ARG A 48 -18.00 -15.14 0.39
C ARG A 48 -18.06 -13.64 0.63
N GLY A 49 -17.93 -12.84 -0.42
CA GLY A 49 -17.75 -11.41 -0.27
C GLY A 49 -16.40 -11.10 0.36
N LYS A 50 -16.31 -10.05 1.17
CA LYS A 50 -15.10 -9.65 1.87
C LYS A 50 -14.78 -10.62 3.00
N GLY A 51 -13.57 -11.17 2.98
CA GLY A 51 -13.06 -12.08 3.99
C GLY A 51 -12.19 -13.18 3.40
N HIS A 52 -11.44 -13.82 4.27
CA HIS A 52 -10.50 -14.87 3.88
C HIS A 52 -11.20 -16.12 3.32
N ASP A 53 -10.77 -16.57 2.16
CA ASP A 53 -11.14 -17.82 1.53
C ASP A 53 -9.88 -18.54 1.02
N PRO A 54 -9.47 -19.67 1.67
CA PRO A 54 -8.22 -20.36 1.31
C PRO A 54 -8.19 -20.87 -0.13
N ALA A 55 -9.33 -21.24 -0.71
CA ALA A 55 -9.39 -21.72 -2.09
C ALA A 55 -9.17 -20.57 -3.09
N TYR A 56 -9.80 -19.43 -2.86
CA TYR A 56 -9.57 -18.24 -3.67
C TYR A 56 -8.16 -17.67 -3.47
N MET A 57 -7.62 -17.70 -2.26
CA MET A 57 -6.23 -17.32 -2.01
C MET A 57 -5.28 -18.12 -2.91
N VAL A 58 -5.37 -19.44 -2.90
CA VAL A 58 -4.52 -20.29 -3.75
C VAL A 58 -4.73 -19.99 -5.24
N HIS A 59 -5.98 -19.78 -5.66
CA HIS A 59 -6.32 -19.40 -7.03
C HIS A 59 -5.67 -18.06 -7.44
N ASP A 60 -5.78 -17.04 -6.61
CA ASP A 60 -5.19 -15.71 -6.84
C ASP A 60 -3.68 -15.80 -7.00
N PHE A 61 -2.99 -16.53 -6.12
CA PHE A 61 -1.55 -16.73 -6.24
C PHE A 61 -1.15 -17.48 -7.50
N HIS A 62 -1.97 -18.43 -7.97
CA HIS A 62 -1.77 -19.07 -9.27
C HIS A 62 -1.91 -18.08 -10.42
N LEU A 63 -2.93 -17.21 -10.39
CA LEU A 63 -3.11 -16.16 -11.40
C LEU A 63 -1.98 -15.13 -11.37
N MET A 64 -1.56 -14.68 -10.20
CA MET A 64 -0.39 -13.79 -10.06
C MET A 64 0.86 -14.41 -10.69
N ARG A 65 1.14 -15.68 -10.40
CA ARG A 65 2.29 -16.39 -10.96
C ARG A 65 2.17 -16.55 -12.48
N TRP A 66 0.99 -16.90 -12.97
CA TRP A 66 0.72 -17.01 -14.41
C TRP A 66 0.92 -15.68 -15.13
N ALA A 67 0.53 -14.57 -14.52
CA ALA A 67 0.75 -13.22 -15.04
C ALA A 67 2.21 -12.72 -14.87
N GLY A 68 3.08 -13.49 -14.22
CA GLY A 68 4.47 -13.10 -13.97
C GLY A 68 4.65 -12.08 -12.86
N ALA A 69 3.67 -11.96 -11.96
CA ALA A 69 3.78 -11.09 -10.79
C ALA A 69 4.77 -11.65 -9.75
N ASN A 70 5.47 -10.73 -9.09
CA ASN A 70 6.39 -11.02 -8.00
C ASN A 70 5.98 -10.33 -6.68
N SER A 71 4.89 -9.56 -6.70
CA SER A 71 4.48 -8.73 -5.59
C SER A 71 2.98 -8.45 -5.58
N PHE A 72 2.46 -8.06 -4.42
CA PHE A 72 1.14 -7.43 -4.28
C PHE A 72 1.10 -6.47 -3.09
N ARG A 73 0.08 -5.61 -3.05
CA ARG A 73 -0.25 -4.76 -1.91
C ARG A 73 -1.55 -5.26 -1.28
N THR A 74 -1.59 -5.29 0.06
CA THR A 74 -2.78 -5.67 0.82
C THR A 74 -3.78 -4.52 0.88
N SER A 75 -4.32 -4.11 -0.28
CA SER A 75 -5.28 -3.00 -0.36
C SER A 75 -6.58 -3.37 0.35
N HIS A 76 -7.10 -2.63 1.28
CA HIS A 76 -6.67 -1.43 1.98
C HIS A 76 -6.74 -1.72 3.48
N TYR A 77 -6.31 -2.91 3.90
CA TYR A 77 -6.46 -3.44 5.26
C TYR A 77 -5.53 -4.67 5.46
N PRO A 78 -5.22 -5.02 6.70
CA PRO A 78 -4.45 -6.24 6.99
C PRO A 78 -5.21 -7.47 6.51
N TYR A 79 -4.53 -8.34 5.74
CA TYR A 79 -5.08 -9.61 5.28
C TYR A 79 -4.92 -10.71 6.33
N ALA A 80 -5.54 -11.86 6.12
CA ALA A 80 -5.32 -13.04 6.95
C ALA A 80 -3.84 -13.45 6.95
N GLU A 81 -3.33 -13.92 8.09
CA GLU A 81 -1.93 -14.37 8.22
C GLU A 81 -1.59 -15.50 7.24
N ASP A 82 -2.55 -16.38 6.93
CA ASP A 82 -2.40 -17.43 5.91
C ASP A 82 -1.94 -16.89 4.55
N VAL A 83 -2.37 -15.68 4.17
CA VAL A 83 -1.98 -15.02 2.92
C VAL A 83 -0.50 -14.66 2.95
N LEU A 84 -0.03 -14.11 4.08
CA LEU A 84 1.38 -13.76 4.27
C LEU A 84 2.26 -15.00 4.36
N GLU A 85 1.83 -16.03 5.09
CA GLU A 85 2.53 -17.33 5.12
C GLU A 85 2.63 -17.96 3.72
N TYR A 86 1.57 -17.83 2.92
CA TYR A 86 1.59 -18.34 1.55
C TYR A 86 2.56 -17.53 0.68
N ALA A 87 2.58 -16.20 0.82
CA ALA A 87 3.54 -15.33 0.16
C ALA A 87 5.00 -15.66 0.54
N ASP A 88 5.27 -15.88 1.83
CA ASP A 88 6.58 -16.30 2.34
C ASP A 88 7.09 -17.58 1.65
N ARG A 89 6.23 -18.59 1.53
CA ARG A 89 6.58 -19.89 0.92
C ARG A 89 6.78 -19.81 -0.59
N HIS A 90 6.11 -18.87 -1.25
CA HIS A 90 6.11 -18.74 -2.71
C HIS A 90 7.03 -17.63 -3.24
N GLY A 91 7.69 -16.88 -2.35
CA GLY A 91 8.62 -15.83 -2.74
C GLY A 91 7.93 -14.63 -3.41
N ILE A 92 6.68 -14.36 -3.06
CA ILE A 92 5.94 -13.16 -3.49
C ILE A 92 6.11 -12.09 -2.42
N VAL A 93 6.60 -10.91 -2.79
CA VAL A 93 6.79 -9.83 -1.81
C VAL A 93 5.50 -9.04 -1.59
N VAL A 94 5.37 -8.49 -0.39
CA VAL A 94 4.16 -7.81 0.06
C VAL A 94 4.48 -6.38 0.49
N ILE A 95 3.69 -5.44 -0.03
CA ILE A 95 3.51 -4.11 0.55
C ILE A 95 2.32 -4.23 1.48
N ASP A 96 2.56 -4.22 2.78
CA ASP A 96 1.54 -4.49 3.77
C ASP A 96 0.89 -3.22 4.27
N GLU A 97 -0.45 -3.14 4.17
CA GLU A 97 -1.19 -1.90 4.36
C GLU A 97 -2.10 -1.94 5.59
N THR A 98 -2.03 -0.89 6.39
CA THR A 98 -2.96 -0.69 7.51
C THR A 98 -4.32 -0.20 7.03
N ALA A 99 -5.37 -0.43 7.83
CA ALA A 99 -6.74 -0.01 7.52
C ALA A 99 -6.92 1.51 7.65
N ALA A 100 -6.34 2.26 6.70
CA ALA A 100 -6.36 3.73 6.65
C ALA A 100 -6.74 4.23 5.24
N VAL A 101 -7.89 3.81 4.75
CA VAL A 101 -8.53 4.29 3.52
C VAL A 101 -9.63 5.30 3.86
N GLY A 102 -9.90 6.24 2.97
CA GLY A 102 -10.96 7.24 3.17
C GLY A 102 -10.54 8.47 3.99
N LEU A 103 -9.25 8.66 4.24
CA LEU A 103 -8.70 9.88 4.86
C LEU A 103 -8.70 11.06 3.87
N ASN A 104 -9.84 11.24 3.18
CA ASN A 104 -10.08 12.32 2.22
C ASN A 104 -11.58 12.61 2.14
N LEU A 105 -12.03 13.62 2.88
CA LEU A 105 -13.44 13.98 2.95
C LEU A 105 -13.99 14.54 1.65
N ALA A 106 -13.15 15.10 0.78
CA ALA A 106 -13.57 15.60 -0.51
C ALA A 106 -14.02 14.48 -1.46
N ILE A 107 -13.43 13.28 -1.36
CA ILE A 107 -13.86 12.10 -2.12
C ILE A 107 -15.03 11.41 -1.41
N GLY A 108 -14.94 11.23 -0.09
CA GLY A 108 -15.96 10.52 0.71
C GLY A 108 -17.33 11.19 0.72
N ALA A 109 -17.38 12.52 0.53
CA ALA A 109 -18.62 13.27 0.45
C ALA A 109 -19.39 13.13 -0.88
N GLY A 110 -18.85 12.34 -1.81
CA GLY A 110 -19.38 12.20 -3.17
C GLY A 110 -19.01 13.39 -4.06
N MET A 111 -18.67 13.11 -5.31
CA MET A 111 -18.46 14.14 -6.33
C MET A 111 -19.77 14.87 -6.57
N GLY A 112 -20.03 15.97 -5.85
CA GLY A 112 -21.25 16.77 -6.04
C GLY A 112 -21.74 17.53 -4.80
N THR A 113 -21.23 17.26 -3.60
CA THR A 113 -21.72 17.94 -2.38
C THR A 113 -21.01 19.26 -2.08
N GLY A 114 -19.92 19.60 -2.79
CA GLY A 114 -19.19 20.85 -2.55
C GLY A 114 -18.69 20.99 -1.09
N ALA A 115 -18.41 19.88 -0.42
CA ALA A 115 -17.96 19.90 0.95
C ALA A 115 -16.62 20.62 1.06
N THR A 116 -16.64 21.82 1.65
CA THR A 116 -15.48 22.68 1.90
C THR A 116 -14.79 22.34 3.22
N ARG A 117 -15.09 21.16 3.79
CA ARG A 117 -14.55 20.75 5.08
C ARG A 117 -13.16 20.15 4.90
N ALA A 118 -12.18 20.66 5.65
CA ALA A 118 -10.85 20.09 5.69
C ALA A 118 -10.89 18.65 6.23
N THR A 119 -10.11 17.77 5.64
CA THR A 119 -10.00 16.37 6.06
C THR A 119 -9.31 16.27 7.42
N PHE A 120 -8.18 16.97 7.58
CA PHE A 120 -7.39 16.93 8.80
C PHE A 120 -7.64 18.17 9.66
N GLY A 121 -8.03 17.94 10.91
CA GLY A 121 -8.30 19.00 11.87
C GLY A 121 -9.42 18.64 12.84
N PRO A 122 -9.79 19.58 13.74
CA PRO A 122 -10.75 19.32 14.83
C PRO A 122 -12.15 18.87 14.39
N GLU A 123 -12.56 19.27 13.20
CA GLU A 123 -13.87 18.90 12.62
C GLU A 123 -13.81 17.70 11.68
N GLY A 124 -12.61 17.20 11.36
CA GLY A 124 -12.37 16.05 10.52
C GLY A 124 -11.63 14.95 11.28
N PHE A 125 -10.54 14.48 10.69
CA PHE A 125 -9.63 13.52 11.31
C PHE A 125 -8.64 14.27 12.22
N GLY A 126 -8.85 14.16 13.52
CA GLY A 126 -8.05 14.79 14.58
C GLY A 126 -7.36 13.77 15.48
N ASP A 127 -7.16 14.14 16.75
CA ASP A 127 -6.37 13.37 17.71
C ASP A 127 -6.91 11.95 17.94
N ASP A 128 -8.22 11.77 18.09
CA ASP A 128 -8.83 10.45 18.31
C ASP A 128 -8.62 9.52 17.10
N THR A 129 -8.78 10.05 15.89
CA THR A 129 -8.53 9.29 14.66
C THR A 129 -7.04 8.99 14.51
N GLY A 130 -6.17 9.95 14.83
CA GLY A 130 -4.73 9.75 14.85
C GLY A 130 -4.31 8.67 15.85
N ALA A 131 -4.92 8.64 17.04
CA ALA A 131 -4.68 7.61 18.04
C ALA A 131 -5.13 6.22 17.56
N ALA A 132 -6.31 6.12 16.95
CA ALA A 132 -6.82 4.88 16.36
C ALA A 132 -5.92 4.38 15.20
N HIS A 133 -5.46 5.29 14.34
CA HIS A 133 -4.54 4.97 13.27
C HIS A 133 -3.18 4.48 13.80
N ALA A 134 -2.63 5.16 14.81
CA ALA A 134 -1.41 4.72 15.48
C ALA A 134 -1.56 3.32 16.11
N HIS A 135 -2.74 3.02 16.67
CA HIS A 135 -3.04 1.70 17.21
C HIS A 135 -3.06 0.63 16.10
N ALA A 136 -3.73 0.90 14.99
CA ALA A 136 -3.76 -0.01 13.84
C ALA A 136 -2.36 -0.30 13.29
N ILE A 137 -1.48 0.70 13.19
CA ILE A 137 -0.07 0.52 12.80
C ILE A 137 0.67 -0.41 13.78
N ARG A 138 0.47 -0.21 15.10
CA ARG A 138 1.12 -1.08 16.11
C ARG A 138 0.70 -2.52 15.98
N GLU A 139 -0.60 -2.77 15.79
CA GLU A 139 -1.13 -4.13 15.65
C GLU A 139 -0.64 -4.79 14.37
N LEU A 140 -0.66 -4.09 13.23
CA LEU A 140 -0.15 -4.58 11.96
C LEU A 140 1.32 -5.02 12.09
N ILE A 141 2.18 -4.11 12.54
CA ILE A 141 3.62 -4.39 12.65
C ILE A 141 3.91 -5.48 13.69
N ALA A 142 3.21 -5.47 14.83
CA ALA A 142 3.39 -6.51 15.86
C ALA A 142 3.08 -7.90 15.32
N ARG A 143 2.03 -8.02 14.50
CA ARG A 143 1.62 -9.29 13.89
C ARG A 143 2.56 -9.72 12.76
N ASP A 144 2.86 -8.78 11.81
CA ASP A 144 3.36 -9.17 10.49
C ASP A 144 4.88 -8.95 10.30
N LYS A 145 5.57 -8.30 11.25
CA LYS A 145 7.02 -8.01 11.14
C LYS A 145 7.92 -9.24 10.96
N ASN A 146 7.45 -10.43 11.31
CA ASN A 146 8.23 -11.65 11.17
C ASN A 146 8.05 -12.35 9.82
N HIS A 147 7.15 -11.85 8.95
CA HIS A 147 6.99 -12.36 7.60
C HIS A 147 8.10 -11.81 6.68
N PRO A 148 8.95 -12.68 6.11
CA PRO A 148 10.01 -12.23 5.20
C PRO A 148 9.46 -11.67 3.89
N SER A 149 8.26 -12.05 3.47
CA SER A 149 7.58 -11.49 2.30
C SER A 149 7.22 -10.03 2.46
N VAL A 150 6.91 -9.57 3.67
CA VAL A 150 6.62 -8.15 3.93
C VAL A 150 7.90 -7.32 3.81
N VAL A 151 7.95 -6.45 2.80
CA VAL A 151 9.15 -5.64 2.49
C VAL A 151 8.96 -4.15 2.68
N MET A 152 7.71 -3.69 2.87
CA MET A 152 7.38 -2.28 3.02
C MET A 152 6.06 -2.12 3.77
N TRP A 153 5.97 -1.10 4.63
CA TRP A 153 4.75 -0.72 5.34
C TRP A 153 4.05 0.41 4.59
N CYS A 154 2.79 0.20 4.21
CA CYS A 154 1.92 1.23 3.66
C CYS A 154 0.94 1.70 4.75
N ILE A 155 1.05 2.96 5.16
CA ILE A 155 0.28 3.45 6.31
C ILE A 155 -0.99 4.21 5.95
N ALA A 156 -1.25 4.47 4.68
CA ALA A 156 -2.51 5.05 4.21
C ALA A 156 -2.73 4.82 2.72
N ASN A 157 -4.00 4.81 2.32
CA ASN A 157 -4.40 4.87 0.92
C ASN A 157 -5.14 6.17 0.63
N GLU A 158 -4.67 6.89 -0.37
CA GLU A 158 -5.28 8.07 -0.96
C GLU A 158 -5.74 9.16 0.03
N PRO A 159 -4.91 9.51 1.04
CA PRO A 159 -5.24 10.59 1.94
C PRO A 159 -5.22 11.93 1.21
N ALA A 160 -5.91 12.94 1.79
CA ALA A 160 -5.82 14.32 1.32
C ALA A 160 -4.44 14.94 1.63
N SER A 161 -3.38 14.35 1.07
CA SER A 161 -1.98 14.69 1.34
C SER A 161 -1.58 16.10 0.88
N PHE A 162 -2.40 16.74 0.08
CA PHE A 162 -2.26 18.15 -0.36
C PHE A 162 -2.76 19.17 0.67
N GLU A 163 -3.52 18.76 1.70
CA GLU A 163 -4.03 19.66 2.74
C GLU A 163 -2.95 20.05 3.75
N GLU A 164 -3.03 21.27 4.30
CA GLU A 164 -2.08 21.76 5.32
C GLU A 164 -2.06 20.91 6.58
N GLY A 165 -3.21 20.36 6.97
CA GLY A 165 -3.34 19.47 8.13
C GLY A 165 -2.75 18.09 7.96
N ALA A 166 -2.39 17.68 6.73
CA ALA A 166 -1.86 16.34 6.48
C ALA A 166 -0.51 16.10 7.17
N ARG A 167 0.41 17.07 7.11
CA ARG A 167 1.74 16.89 7.70
C ARG A 167 1.71 16.71 9.22
N PRO A 168 1.05 17.54 10.02
CA PRO A 168 0.92 17.31 11.46
C PRO A 168 0.27 15.97 11.82
N TYR A 169 -0.62 15.46 10.97
CA TYR A 169 -1.28 14.17 11.16
C TYR A 169 -0.34 12.99 10.88
N PHE A 170 0.39 13.02 9.75
CA PHE A 170 1.20 11.87 9.30
C PHE A 170 2.60 11.81 9.89
N GLU A 171 3.24 12.93 10.20
CA GLU A 171 4.63 12.95 10.73
C GLU A 171 4.81 12.08 11.98
N PRO A 172 3.95 12.15 13.02
CA PRO A 172 4.05 11.26 14.17
C PRO A 172 3.77 9.79 13.85
N LEU A 173 2.92 9.49 12.86
CA LEU A 173 2.62 8.12 12.44
C LEU A 173 3.81 7.48 11.70
N VAL A 174 4.48 8.24 10.84
CA VAL A 174 5.71 7.80 10.17
C VAL A 174 6.82 7.56 11.18
N ALA A 175 7.00 8.47 12.15
CA ALA A 175 7.98 8.32 13.23
C ALA A 175 7.71 7.04 14.05
N LEU A 176 6.45 6.81 14.42
CA LEU A 176 6.01 5.61 15.13
C LEU A 176 6.30 4.33 14.31
N THR A 177 5.99 4.34 13.03
CA THR A 177 6.21 3.18 12.16
C THR A 177 7.69 2.79 12.11
N ARG A 178 8.58 3.79 11.99
CA ARG A 178 10.03 3.58 12.01
C ARG A 178 10.58 3.17 13.37
N GLU A 179 9.95 3.62 14.47
CA GLU A 179 10.29 3.15 15.82
C GLU A 179 9.97 1.66 15.99
N LEU A 180 8.80 1.23 15.49
CA LEU A 180 8.34 -0.15 15.60
C LEU A 180 9.11 -1.12 14.68
N ASP A 181 9.51 -0.65 13.50
CA ASP A 181 10.34 -1.40 12.56
C ASP A 181 11.31 -0.45 11.81
N PRO A 182 12.56 -0.36 12.27
CA PRO A 182 13.56 0.51 11.65
C PRO A 182 14.18 -0.09 10.37
N HIS A 183 13.78 -1.30 9.96
CA HIS A 183 14.41 -2.03 8.87
C HIS A 183 13.62 -1.99 7.56
N ARG A 184 12.31 -1.79 7.62
CA ARG A 184 11.47 -1.72 6.43
C ARG A 184 11.17 -0.29 6.06
N PRO A 185 11.21 0.05 4.76
CA PRO A 185 10.72 1.33 4.26
C PRO A 185 9.26 1.56 4.57
N VAL A 186 8.90 2.83 4.72
CA VAL A 186 7.53 3.29 4.97
C VAL A 186 7.03 4.06 3.75
N THR A 187 5.79 3.81 3.36
CA THR A 187 5.11 4.49 2.27
C THR A 187 3.63 4.78 2.58
N PHE A 188 3.00 5.51 1.70
CA PHE A 188 1.55 5.61 1.53
C PHE A 188 1.22 5.62 0.03
N ALA A 189 0.02 5.21 -0.36
CA ALA A 189 -0.43 5.31 -1.74
C ALA A 189 -1.04 6.71 -1.99
N ASN A 190 -0.35 7.48 -2.84
CA ASN A 190 -0.73 8.87 -3.15
C ASN A 190 -1.84 8.92 -4.19
N LEU A 191 -2.79 9.83 -3.99
CA LEU A 191 -3.90 10.11 -4.87
C LEU A 191 -3.50 11.05 -6.01
N ILE A 192 -4.09 10.88 -7.20
CA ILE A 192 -3.83 11.70 -8.39
C ILE A 192 -4.04 13.22 -8.17
N GLN A 193 -4.89 13.62 -7.22
CA GLN A 193 -5.16 15.02 -6.90
C GLN A 193 -3.98 15.71 -6.18
N ALA A 194 -3.05 14.95 -5.61
CA ALA A 194 -1.84 15.47 -4.98
C ALA A 194 -0.65 15.25 -5.92
N SER A 195 -0.28 16.27 -6.68
CA SER A 195 0.90 16.26 -7.54
C SER A 195 2.20 16.37 -6.72
N HIS A 196 3.33 16.15 -7.37
CA HIS A 196 4.66 16.33 -6.74
C HIS A 196 4.90 17.77 -6.22
N GLU A 197 4.16 18.75 -6.73
CA GLU A 197 4.25 20.16 -6.31
C GLU A 197 3.32 20.47 -5.13
N THR A 198 2.21 19.77 -5.01
CA THR A 198 1.16 20.08 -4.03
C THR A 198 1.12 19.12 -2.86
N ASP A 199 1.73 17.94 -2.97
CA ASP A 199 1.85 16.99 -1.88
C ASP A 199 2.68 17.56 -0.73
N ARG A 200 2.23 17.37 0.50
CA ARG A 200 2.84 17.97 1.69
C ARG A 200 3.51 16.95 2.61
N ILE A 201 3.44 15.67 2.26
CA ILE A 201 3.92 14.59 3.15
C ILE A 201 4.85 13.60 2.46
N ALA A 202 4.94 13.58 1.14
CA ALA A 202 5.74 12.59 0.39
C ALA A 202 7.22 12.59 0.78
N ASP A 203 7.76 13.72 1.23
CA ASP A 203 9.13 13.83 1.73
C ASP A 203 9.36 13.04 3.03
N LEU A 204 8.33 12.77 3.83
CA LEU A 204 8.39 11.98 5.06
C LEU A 204 8.65 10.49 4.80
N PHE A 205 8.30 9.98 3.61
CA PHE A 205 8.30 8.57 3.26
C PHE A 205 9.55 8.14 2.49
N ASP A 206 9.85 6.86 2.50
CA ASP A 206 11.07 6.30 1.90
C ASP A 206 10.88 5.95 0.42
N VAL A 207 9.66 5.57 0.04
CA VAL A 207 9.25 5.19 -1.31
C VAL A 207 8.01 6.00 -1.69
N ILE A 208 7.96 6.50 -2.91
CA ILE A 208 6.81 7.21 -3.45
C ILE A 208 5.91 6.19 -4.16
N CYS A 209 4.74 5.93 -3.59
CA CYS A 209 3.72 5.06 -4.18
C CYS A 209 2.58 5.90 -4.75
N LEU A 210 2.21 5.63 -5.99
CA LEU A 210 1.27 6.44 -6.76
C LEU A 210 0.11 5.60 -7.29
N ASN A 211 -1.13 6.03 -7.04
CA ASN A 211 -2.31 5.49 -7.69
C ASN A 211 -2.61 6.35 -8.91
N ARG A 212 -2.44 5.79 -10.11
CA ARG A 212 -2.55 6.52 -11.38
C ARG A 212 -3.31 5.74 -12.43
N TYR A 213 -4.40 6.31 -12.88
CA TYR A 213 -5.33 5.72 -13.83
C TYR A 213 -5.39 6.53 -15.14
N TYR A 214 -4.24 6.90 -15.68
CA TYR A 214 -4.16 7.53 -16.98
C TYR A 214 -4.68 6.61 -18.08
N GLY A 215 -5.51 7.14 -18.95
CA GLY A 215 -6.27 6.38 -19.95
C GLY A 215 -7.62 5.86 -19.46
N TRP A 216 -7.92 6.04 -18.15
CA TRP A 216 -9.20 5.69 -17.55
C TRP A 216 -9.86 6.90 -16.87
N TYR A 217 -9.49 7.28 -15.64
CA TYR A 217 -10.03 8.46 -14.96
C TYR A 217 -9.48 9.78 -15.53
N ALA A 218 -8.27 9.76 -16.05
CA ALA A 218 -7.65 10.87 -16.75
C ALA A 218 -7.34 10.47 -18.19
N ASP A 219 -7.53 11.35 -19.16
CA ASP A 219 -7.29 11.13 -20.60
C ASP A 219 -8.03 9.88 -21.15
N GLY A 220 -9.23 9.58 -20.67
CA GLY A 220 -10.04 8.45 -21.14
C GLY A 220 -10.25 8.47 -22.65
N GLY A 221 -9.88 7.37 -23.32
CA GLY A 221 -9.98 7.24 -24.78
C GLY A 221 -8.82 7.85 -25.58
N ASP A 222 -7.91 8.61 -24.97
CA ASP A 222 -6.69 9.14 -25.60
C ASP A 222 -5.41 8.60 -24.94
N LEU A 223 -5.05 7.36 -25.30
CA LEU A 223 -3.87 6.68 -24.73
C LEU A 223 -2.54 7.41 -25.05
N ARG A 224 -2.47 8.18 -26.12
CA ARG A 224 -1.25 8.96 -26.44
C ARG A 224 -1.05 10.14 -25.50
N SER A 225 -2.13 10.82 -25.14
CA SER A 225 -2.09 11.89 -24.13
C SER A 225 -1.85 11.28 -22.75
N ALA A 226 -2.52 10.18 -22.42
CA ALA A 226 -2.34 9.44 -21.18
C ALA A 226 -0.85 9.06 -20.94
N GLU A 227 -0.17 8.49 -21.94
CA GLU A 227 1.25 8.13 -21.86
C GLU A 227 2.13 9.36 -21.58
N ARG A 228 1.93 10.45 -22.33
CA ARG A 228 2.73 11.67 -22.15
C ARG A 228 2.53 12.33 -20.79
N HIS A 229 1.28 12.37 -20.32
CA HIS A 229 0.96 12.99 -19.03
C HIS A 229 1.50 12.15 -17.87
N LEU A 230 1.35 10.83 -17.92
CA LEU A 230 1.96 9.93 -16.92
C LEU A 230 3.48 10.06 -16.90
N GLU A 231 4.14 10.04 -18.07
CA GLU A 231 5.59 10.21 -18.14
C GLU A 231 6.04 11.54 -17.54
N ALA A 232 5.35 12.63 -17.88
CA ALA A 232 5.67 13.96 -17.35
C ALA A 232 5.49 14.02 -15.82
N GLU A 233 4.43 13.42 -15.28
CA GLU A 233 4.20 13.35 -13.85
C GLU A 233 5.28 12.52 -13.13
N LEU A 234 5.62 11.33 -13.63
CA LEU A 234 6.66 10.48 -13.04
C LEU A 234 8.03 11.20 -13.01
N ARG A 235 8.38 11.90 -14.08
CA ARG A 235 9.59 12.75 -14.11
C ARG A 235 9.55 13.87 -13.07
N GLY A 236 8.37 14.46 -12.84
CA GLY A 236 8.16 15.46 -11.79
C GLY A 236 8.45 14.88 -10.41
N TRP A 237 7.87 13.73 -10.09
CA TRP A 237 8.12 13.03 -8.82
C TRP A 237 9.58 12.63 -8.64
N GLU A 238 10.21 12.06 -9.67
CA GLU A 238 11.62 11.69 -9.65
C GLU A 238 12.53 12.89 -9.39
N SER A 239 12.32 13.98 -10.14
CA SER A 239 13.15 15.19 -10.02
C SER A 239 12.98 15.90 -8.68
N THR A 240 11.79 15.83 -8.08
CA THR A 240 11.49 16.50 -6.80
C THR A 240 12.05 15.74 -5.61
N TYR A 241 11.92 14.42 -5.59
CA TYR A 241 12.21 13.63 -4.40
C TYR A 241 13.42 12.70 -4.55
N GLY A 242 13.79 12.26 -5.75
CA GLY A 242 14.94 11.36 -5.97
C GLY A 242 14.79 10.01 -5.26
N LYS A 243 13.55 9.56 -5.03
CA LYS A 243 13.20 8.33 -4.33
C LYS A 243 12.69 7.27 -5.31
N PRO A 244 12.65 5.98 -4.93
CA PRO A 244 12.02 4.96 -5.75
C PRO A 244 10.54 5.29 -5.97
N LEU A 245 10.06 5.07 -7.20
CA LEU A 245 8.67 5.24 -7.58
C LEU A 245 8.02 3.87 -7.82
N VAL A 246 6.84 3.66 -7.24
CA VAL A 246 6.01 2.47 -7.48
C VAL A 246 4.60 2.93 -7.84
N ILE A 247 4.08 2.50 -9.00
CA ILE A 247 2.66 2.69 -9.31
C ILE A 247 1.91 1.57 -8.59
N THR A 248 1.17 1.93 -7.54
CA THR A 248 0.48 1.00 -6.65
C THR A 248 -0.92 0.65 -7.12
N GLU A 249 -1.50 1.48 -7.97
CA GLU A 249 -2.74 1.20 -8.67
C GLU A 249 -2.70 1.80 -10.07
N TYR A 250 -3.11 1.01 -11.06
CA TYR A 250 -3.26 1.42 -12.45
C TYR A 250 -4.21 0.50 -13.19
N GLY A 251 -4.61 0.88 -14.40
CA GLY A 251 -5.48 0.08 -15.25
C GLY A 251 -6.88 0.68 -15.36
N ALA A 252 -7.89 -0.17 -15.45
CA ALA A 252 -9.29 0.22 -15.57
C ALA A 252 -10.14 -0.48 -14.49
N ASP A 253 -10.95 0.29 -13.79
CA ASP A 253 -11.91 -0.18 -12.80
C ASP A 253 -13.23 -0.50 -13.53
N THR A 254 -13.32 -1.71 -14.07
CA THR A 254 -14.42 -2.10 -14.96
C THR A 254 -14.84 -3.56 -14.80
N ILE A 255 -16.03 -3.87 -15.29
CA ILE A 255 -16.57 -5.24 -15.34
C ILE A 255 -16.15 -5.90 -16.66
N VAL A 256 -15.75 -7.16 -16.60
CA VAL A 256 -15.37 -7.95 -17.79
C VAL A 256 -16.47 -7.93 -18.85
N GLY A 257 -16.11 -7.56 -20.08
CA GLY A 257 -17.03 -7.48 -21.21
C GLY A 257 -17.72 -6.14 -21.39
N THR A 258 -17.46 -5.17 -20.51
CA THR A 258 -17.94 -3.79 -20.67
C THR A 258 -17.14 -3.07 -21.76
N HIS A 259 -17.84 -2.32 -22.60
CA HIS A 259 -17.26 -1.57 -23.73
C HIS A 259 -17.64 -0.08 -23.72
N SER A 260 -18.01 0.45 -22.56
CA SER A 260 -18.34 1.86 -22.37
C SER A 260 -17.14 2.62 -21.81
N VAL A 261 -16.97 3.85 -22.21
CA VAL A 261 -15.99 4.79 -21.61
C VAL A 261 -16.48 5.42 -20.31
N TYR A 262 -17.72 5.08 -19.90
CA TYR A 262 -18.37 5.63 -18.72
C TYR A 262 -18.67 4.55 -17.65
N ASP A 263 -18.33 3.30 -17.91
CA ASP A 263 -18.58 2.18 -17.00
C ASP A 263 -17.27 1.58 -16.49
#